data_ac8473e0ceb65f9a20780f968f844d0e
#
_entry.id   ac8473e0ceb65f9a20780f968f844d0e
#
_cell.length_a   1.000
_cell.length_b   1.000
_cell.length_c   1.000
_cell.angle_alpha   90.00
_cell.angle_beta   90.00
_cell.angle_gamma   90.00
#
_symmetry.space_group_name_H-M   'P 1'
#
loop_
_entity.id
_entity.type
_entity.pdbx_description
1 polymer ?
#
loop_
_entity_poly.entity_id
_entity_poly.type
_entity_poly.pdbx_seq_one_letter_code
_entity_poly.pdbx_strand_id
1 'polypeptide(L)'
;MKYHENTVEYKFRDTDDIGEDDYDIEGEDYRELIDICCQYCSVVSFDLYPQWADAEYLMQIQQHLIKRDNTYKRVVEEFGSYVTGADKRYYTVCAEMCELLKKGNNIFSWFWEKEPPFHFENLTFYRNDGTVFFESITHEGECYLYAKETEDVIRIVSNEHWEKNPKPLQGDFYSLYLEAIEKLKKKD
;
A
#
# COMPACT_ATOMS: atom_id res chain seq x y z
N MET A 1 2.10 -9.84 7.07
CA MET A 1 2.56 -8.50 7.47
C MET A 1 2.75 -8.45 8.97
N LYS A 2 3.59 -7.57 9.49
CA LYS A 2 3.82 -7.39 10.93
C LYS A 2 3.55 -5.92 11.25
N TYR A 3 2.60 -5.67 12.16
CA TYR A 3 2.28 -4.33 12.65
C TYR A 3 2.96 -4.09 13.99
N HIS A 4 3.25 -2.83 14.30
CA HIS A 4 3.86 -2.48 15.59
C HIS A 4 2.77 -2.27 16.64
N GLU A 5 2.91 -2.88 17.84
CA GLU A 5 1.90 -2.86 18.89
C GLU A 5 1.57 -1.45 19.45
N ASN A 6 2.54 -0.52 19.34
CA ASN A 6 2.40 0.85 19.86
C ASN A 6 2.36 1.88 18.72
N THR A 7 1.42 1.71 17.80
CA THR A 7 1.16 2.67 16.72
C THR A 7 -0.26 3.21 16.82
N VAL A 8 -0.43 4.43 16.33
CA VAL A 8 -1.74 5.01 16.01
C VAL A 8 -2.00 4.71 14.55
N GLU A 9 -3.13 4.12 14.26
CA GLU A 9 -3.61 3.88 12.91
C GLU A 9 -4.40 5.09 12.42
N TYR A 10 -4.10 5.53 11.21
CA TYR A 10 -4.88 6.49 10.45
C TYR A 10 -5.34 5.80 9.17
N LYS A 11 -6.62 5.93 8.85
CA LYS A 11 -7.22 5.41 7.61
C LYS A 11 -7.60 6.59 6.71
N PHE A 12 -7.22 6.51 5.45
CA PHE A 12 -7.69 7.40 4.39
C PHE A 12 -8.69 6.66 3.51
N ARG A 13 -9.75 7.35 3.11
CA ARG A 13 -10.75 6.85 2.17
C ARG A 13 -10.86 7.79 0.99
N ASP A 14 -10.93 7.22 -0.20
CA ASP A 14 -11.11 7.95 -1.46
C ASP A 14 -12.54 8.41 -1.68
N THR A 15 -13.53 7.80 -0.98
CA THR A 15 -14.94 8.15 -1.11
C THR A 15 -15.52 8.67 0.19
N ASP A 16 -16.42 9.65 0.10
CA ASP A 16 -17.33 9.96 1.18
C ASP A 16 -18.49 8.94 1.22
N ASP A 17 -19.18 8.83 2.35
CA ASP A 17 -20.33 7.93 2.54
C ASP A 17 -21.52 8.25 1.60
N ILE A 18 -21.44 9.34 0.84
CA ILE A 18 -22.49 9.86 -0.05
C ILE A 18 -22.19 9.56 -1.52
N GLY A 19 -20.94 9.19 -1.86
CA GLY A 19 -20.56 8.68 -3.19
C GLY A 19 -20.58 9.73 -4.31
N GLU A 20 -20.37 11.01 -3.97
CA GLU A 20 -20.41 12.09 -4.96
C GLU A 20 -19.04 12.50 -5.50
N ASP A 21 -17.97 12.32 -4.71
CA ASP A 21 -16.60 12.67 -5.13
C ASP A 21 -15.59 11.60 -4.71
N ASP A 22 -14.77 11.16 -5.65
CA ASP A 22 -13.62 10.30 -5.36
C ASP A 22 -12.43 11.18 -4.97
N TYR A 23 -11.85 10.93 -3.80
CA TYR A 23 -10.67 11.64 -3.32
C TYR A 23 -9.42 10.79 -3.49
N ASP A 24 -8.30 11.45 -3.81
CA ASP A 24 -7.00 10.81 -3.90
C ASP A 24 -5.97 11.59 -3.10
N ILE A 25 -4.89 10.93 -2.74
CA ILE A 25 -3.70 11.60 -2.24
C ILE A 25 -2.85 11.92 -3.46
N GLU A 26 -2.89 13.17 -3.91
CA GLU A 26 -2.24 13.59 -5.14
C GLU A 26 -1.38 14.84 -5.00
N GLY A 27 -0.61 15.14 -6.04
CA GLY A 27 0.15 16.37 -6.14
C GLY A 27 1.18 16.56 -5.02
N GLU A 28 1.05 17.63 -4.24
CA GLU A 28 1.97 17.94 -3.14
C GLU A 28 1.79 16.97 -1.97
N ASP A 29 0.54 16.64 -1.62
CA ASP A 29 0.23 15.71 -0.51
C ASP A 29 0.81 14.32 -0.78
N TYR A 30 0.74 13.85 -2.03
CA TYR A 30 1.37 12.62 -2.45
C TYR A 30 2.90 12.67 -2.27
N ARG A 31 3.55 13.74 -2.72
CA ARG A 31 5.01 13.89 -2.60
C ARG A 31 5.44 13.95 -1.14
N GLU A 32 4.69 14.66 -0.29
CA GLU A 32 4.96 14.74 1.14
C GLU A 32 4.77 13.37 1.83
N LEU A 33 3.73 12.61 1.46
CA LEU A 33 3.54 11.24 1.93
C LEU A 33 4.74 10.35 1.59
N ILE A 34 5.21 10.39 0.34
CA ILE A 34 6.38 9.61 -0.09
C ILE A 34 7.64 10.03 0.67
N ASP A 35 7.86 11.33 0.88
CA ASP A 35 9.02 11.83 1.64
C ASP A 35 9.00 11.33 3.09
N ILE A 36 7.86 11.37 3.76
CA ILE A 36 7.71 10.85 5.12
C ILE A 36 7.91 9.34 5.16
N CYS A 37 7.34 8.60 4.22
CA CYS A 37 7.57 7.15 4.10
C CYS A 37 9.05 6.83 3.91
N CYS A 38 9.74 7.55 3.04
CA CYS A 38 11.18 7.39 2.81
C CYS A 38 12.03 7.76 4.03
N GLN A 39 11.58 8.69 4.86
CA GLN A 39 12.28 9.10 6.09
C GLN A 39 12.25 7.99 7.15
N TYR A 40 11.13 7.30 7.31
CA TYR A 40 10.93 6.33 8.42
C TYR A 40 11.10 4.87 8.00
N CYS A 41 11.18 4.57 6.71
CA CYS A 41 11.20 3.21 6.18
C CYS A 41 12.50 2.86 5.47
N SER A 42 12.81 1.56 5.44
CA SER A 42 13.98 1.02 4.75
C SER A 42 13.62 0.10 3.59
N VAL A 43 12.37 -0.36 3.53
CA VAL A 43 11.88 -1.24 2.48
C VAL A 43 10.56 -0.71 1.97
N VAL A 44 10.38 -0.77 0.65
CA VAL A 44 9.10 -0.52 -0.02
C VAL A 44 8.74 -1.74 -0.87
N SER A 45 7.46 -2.08 -0.92
CA SER A 45 6.95 -3.08 -1.86
C SER A 45 5.74 -2.57 -2.61
N PHE A 46 5.55 -3.09 -3.81
CA PHE A 46 4.35 -2.88 -4.63
C PHE A 46 4.10 -4.08 -5.53
N ASP A 47 2.88 -4.20 -5.98
CA ASP A 47 2.44 -5.24 -6.88
C ASP A 47 2.56 -4.74 -8.33
N LEU A 48 3.04 -5.61 -9.22
CA LEU A 48 3.15 -5.33 -10.65
C LEU A 48 2.34 -6.34 -11.43
N TYR A 49 1.49 -5.86 -12.31
CA TYR A 49 0.85 -6.70 -13.29
C TYR A 49 1.84 -7.15 -14.38
N PRO A 50 1.62 -8.33 -15.00
CA PRO A 50 2.54 -8.87 -16.01
C PRO A 50 2.87 -7.92 -17.15
N GLN A 51 1.89 -7.10 -17.61
CA GLN A 51 2.08 -6.14 -18.70
C GLN A 51 3.06 -5.00 -18.35
N TRP A 52 3.29 -4.75 -17.06
CA TRP A 52 4.19 -3.69 -16.56
C TRP A 52 5.49 -4.22 -15.97
N ALA A 53 5.67 -5.55 -15.95
CA ALA A 53 6.80 -6.20 -15.28
C ALA A 53 8.16 -5.82 -15.87
N ASP A 54 8.19 -5.40 -17.13
CA ASP A 54 9.38 -5.03 -17.89
C ASP A 54 9.45 -3.52 -18.19
N ALA A 55 8.68 -2.70 -17.47
CA ALA A 55 8.69 -1.26 -17.66
C ALA A 55 10.09 -0.66 -17.44
N GLU A 56 10.48 0.30 -18.29
CA GLU A 56 11.81 0.91 -18.29
C GLU A 56 12.21 1.50 -16.94
N TYR A 57 11.26 2.10 -16.20
CA TYR A 57 11.51 2.67 -14.88
C TYR A 57 11.95 1.62 -13.84
N LEU A 58 11.52 0.36 -13.97
CA LEU A 58 11.95 -0.72 -13.10
C LEU A 58 13.40 -1.11 -13.29
N MET A 59 13.94 -0.92 -14.50
CA MET A 59 15.37 -1.16 -14.76
C MET A 59 16.26 -0.20 -13.98
N GLN A 60 15.80 1.05 -13.75
CA GLN A 60 16.54 2.05 -12.99
C GLN A 60 16.72 1.65 -11.53
N ILE A 61 15.76 0.91 -10.96
CA ILE A 61 15.75 0.49 -9.55
C ILE A 61 16.09 -0.99 -9.36
N GLN A 62 16.39 -1.74 -10.42
CA GLN A 62 16.67 -3.17 -10.36
C GLN A 62 17.80 -3.53 -9.38
N GLN A 63 18.81 -2.68 -9.24
CA GLN A 63 19.91 -2.87 -8.29
C GLN A 63 19.47 -2.82 -6.82
N HIS A 64 18.30 -2.24 -6.52
CA HIS A 64 17.74 -2.11 -5.18
C HIS A 64 16.73 -3.21 -4.85
N LEU A 65 16.49 -4.15 -5.78
CA LEU A 65 15.56 -5.26 -5.60
C LEU A 65 16.08 -6.23 -4.51
N ILE A 66 15.30 -6.43 -3.45
CA ILE A 66 15.59 -7.35 -2.34
C ILE A 66 15.06 -8.74 -2.65
N LYS A 67 13.77 -8.83 -3.04
CA LYS A 67 13.11 -10.09 -3.36
C LYS A 67 11.87 -9.87 -4.24
N ARG A 68 11.41 -10.97 -4.83
CA ARG A 68 10.10 -11.10 -5.50
C ARG A 68 9.27 -12.15 -4.79
N ASP A 69 7.99 -11.90 -4.64
CA ASP A 69 7.04 -12.84 -4.06
C ASP A 69 5.91 -13.12 -5.06
N ASN A 70 5.95 -14.31 -5.62
CA ASN A 70 4.98 -14.76 -6.63
C ASN A 70 3.83 -15.59 -6.01
N THR A 71 3.76 -15.70 -4.69
CA THR A 71 2.74 -16.53 -4.01
C THR A 71 1.34 -15.90 -4.06
N TYR A 72 1.25 -14.65 -4.47
CA TYR A 72 -0.01 -13.89 -4.59
C TYR A 72 -0.99 -14.45 -5.65
N LYS A 73 -0.57 -15.36 -6.49
CA LYS A 73 -1.38 -15.98 -7.55
C LYS A 73 -2.62 -16.73 -7.07
N ARG A 74 -2.75 -17.07 -5.79
CA ARG A 74 -3.77 -18.00 -5.32
C ARG A 74 -5.11 -17.37 -4.91
N VAL A 75 -5.14 -16.16 -4.46
CA VAL A 75 -6.37 -15.56 -3.89
C VAL A 75 -7.32 -15.07 -4.97
N VAL A 76 -6.80 -14.68 -6.12
CA VAL A 76 -7.57 -14.11 -7.22
C VAL A 76 -8.26 -15.18 -8.08
N GLU A 77 -7.70 -16.38 -8.19
CA GLU A 77 -8.29 -17.48 -8.96
C GLU A 77 -9.58 -18.05 -8.31
N GLU A 78 -9.70 -17.98 -6.98
CA GLU A 78 -10.87 -18.50 -6.26
C GLU A 78 -12.13 -17.62 -6.39
N PHE A 79 -11.98 -16.33 -6.73
CA PHE A 79 -13.10 -15.40 -6.88
C PHE A 79 -13.50 -15.09 -8.33
N GLY A 80 -12.89 -15.74 -9.29
CA GLY A 80 -13.30 -15.67 -10.71
C GLY A 80 -12.97 -14.34 -11.39
N SER A 81 -12.17 -13.46 -10.79
CA SER A 81 -11.65 -12.28 -11.45
C SER A 81 -10.35 -12.61 -12.20
N TYR A 82 -10.31 -12.23 -13.46
CA TYR A 82 -9.18 -12.45 -14.38
C TYR A 82 -7.98 -11.54 -14.07
N VAL A 83 -7.45 -11.58 -12.88
CA VAL A 83 -6.18 -10.91 -12.59
C VAL A 83 -5.09 -11.98 -12.62
N THR A 84 -4.43 -12.09 -13.74
CA THR A 84 -3.22 -12.89 -13.91
C THR A 84 -2.13 -12.32 -13.00
N GLY A 85 -1.98 -12.93 -11.86
CA GLY A 85 -0.99 -12.80 -10.82
C GLY A 85 -0.10 -11.55 -10.80
N ALA A 86 -0.34 -10.65 -9.86
CA ALA A 86 0.60 -9.60 -9.53
C ALA A 86 1.91 -10.18 -8.99
N ASP A 87 3.05 -9.61 -9.41
CA ASP A 87 4.38 -9.93 -8.94
C ASP A 87 4.75 -8.91 -7.85
N LYS A 88 4.64 -9.29 -6.58
CA LYS A 88 5.02 -8.40 -5.48
C LYS A 88 6.52 -8.30 -5.38
N ARG A 89 7.04 -7.10 -5.52
CA ARG A 89 8.47 -6.82 -5.44
C ARG A 89 8.79 -5.93 -4.25
N TYR A 90 9.93 -6.22 -3.61
CA TYR A 90 10.43 -5.51 -2.44
C TYR A 90 11.77 -4.86 -2.78
N TYR A 91 11.89 -3.59 -2.48
CA TYR A 91 13.07 -2.79 -2.79
C TYR A 91 13.60 -2.07 -1.56
N THR A 92 14.91 -1.84 -1.53
CA THR A 92 15.50 -0.95 -0.53
C THR A 92 15.05 0.49 -0.80
N VAL A 93 14.60 1.19 0.26
CA VAL A 93 14.34 2.63 0.20
C VAL A 93 15.69 3.36 0.14
N CYS A 94 15.90 4.14 -0.92
CA CYS A 94 17.06 4.98 -1.16
C CYS A 94 16.63 6.23 -1.93
N ALA A 95 17.53 7.18 -2.12
CA ALA A 95 17.23 8.44 -2.78
C ALA A 95 16.63 8.22 -4.19
N GLU A 96 17.22 7.32 -4.98
CA GLU A 96 16.72 7.01 -6.33
C GLU A 96 15.31 6.43 -6.31
N MET A 97 15.01 5.56 -5.34
CA MET A 97 13.68 4.99 -5.16
C MET A 97 12.67 6.07 -4.76
N CYS A 98 13.01 6.94 -3.82
CA CYS A 98 12.13 8.01 -3.39
C CYS A 98 11.80 8.98 -4.55
N GLU A 99 12.81 9.37 -5.33
CA GLU A 99 12.60 10.22 -6.50
C GLU A 99 11.77 9.53 -7.60
N LEU A 100 11.92 8.23 -7.77
CA LEU A 100 11.09 7.47 -8.70
C LEU A 100 9.63 7.45 -8.26
N LEU A 101 9.38 7.12 -6.98
CA LEU A 101 8.02 7.05 -6.44
C LEU A 101 7.30 8.39 -6.52
N LYS A 102 7.99 9.51 -6.22
CA LYS A 102 7.40 10.86 -6.34
C LYS A 102 6.93 11.23 -7.76
N LYS A 103 7.42 10.57 -8.78
CA LYS A 103 6.93 10.77 -10.16
C LYS A 103 5.54 10.14 -10.38
N GLY A 104 5.07 9.27 -9.48
CA GLY A 104 3.76 8.63 -9.54
C GLY A 104 2.59 9.59 -9.40
N ASN A 105 2.76 10.68 -8.67
CA ASN A 105 1.84 11.80 -8.48
C ASN A 105 0.51 11.53 -7.77
N ASN A 106 0.08 10.27 -7.60
CA ASN A 106 -1.14 9.91 -6.87
C ASN A 106 -1.08 8.47 -6.34
N ILE A 107 -2.02 8.09 -5.44
CA ILE A 107 -2.09 6.74 -4.85
C ILE A 107 -3.08 5.84 -5.60
N PHE A 108 -4.26 6.35 -5.98
CA PHE A 108 -5.36 5.53 -6.49
C PHE A 108 -5.66 5.78 -7.97
N SER A 109 -5.71 7.04 -8.41
CA SER A 109 -6.24 7.44 -9.74
C SER A 109 -5.44 6.89 -10.90
N TRP A 110 -4.16 6.56 -10.72
CA TRP A 110 -3.36 5.95 -11.79
C TRP A 110 -3.99 4.66 -12.34
N PHE A 111 -4.78 3.95 -11.54
CA PHE A 111 -5.44 2.72 -11.96
C PHE A 111 -6.43 2.95 -13.12
N TRP A 112 -7.01 4.13 -13.19
CA TRP A 112 -7.98 4.52 -14.22
C TRP A 112 -7.37 5.20 -15.44
N GLU A 113 -6.07 5.54 -15.38
CA GLU A 113 -5.36 6.13 -16.50
C GLU A 113 -5.06 5.08 -17.57
N LYS A 114 -5.19 5.44 -18.85
CA LYS A 114 -4.91 4.51 -19.97
C LYS A 114 -3.43 4.14 -20.07
N GLU A 115 -2.55 5.09 -19.78
CA GLU A 115 -1.10 4.97 -19.85
C GLU A 115 -0.47 5.73 -18.69
N PRO A 116 -0.66 5.27 -17.44
CA PRO A 116 -0.06 5.96 -16.31
C PRO A 116 1.47 5.85 -16.38
N PRO A 117 2.18 6.91 -16.00
CA PRO A 117 3.64 6.95 -16.08
C PRO A 117 4.31 5.92 -15.18
N PHE A 118 3.62 5.52 -14.09
CA PHE A 118 4.09 4.55 -13.10
C PHE A 118 2.94 3.70 -12.58
N HIS A 119 3.24 2.44 -12.25
CA HIS A 119 2.27 1.47 -11.79
C HIS A 119 2.76 0.86 -10.47
N PHE A 120 2.26 1.37 -9.35
CA PHE A 120 2.63 0.94 -8.00
C PHE A 120 1.38 0.50 -7.23
N GLU A 121 0.79 -0.63 -7.63
CA GLU A 121 -0.38 -1.14 -6.92
C GLU A 121 0.00 -1.67 -5.54
N ASN A 122 -0.85 -1.44 -4.56
CA ASN A 122 -0.69 -1.90 -3.18
C ASN A 122 0.66 -1.50 -2.58
N LEU A 123 1.01 -0.21 -2.74
CA LEU A 123 2.24 0.36 -2.24
C LEU A 123 2.33 0.20 -0.72
N THR A 124 3.39 -0.44 -0.24
CA THR A 124 3.58 -0.71 1.19
C THR A 124 4.99 -0.36 1.62
N PHE A 125 5.11 0.43 2.68
CA PHE A 125 6.39 0.81 3.27
C PHE A 125 6.60 0.14 4.62
N TYR A 126 7.84 -0.34 4.83
CA TYR A 126 8.24 -1.08 6.02
C TYR A 126 9.41 -0.38 6.72
N ARG A 127 9.33 -0.27 8.05
CA ARG A 127 10.45 0.19 8.89
C ARG A 127 11.60 -0.80 8.90
N ASN A 128 12.73 -0.39 9.50
CA ASN A 128 13.90 -1.25 9.69
C ASN A 128 13.60 -2.53 10.51
N ASP A 129 12.61 -2.49 11.39
CA ASP A 129 12.19 -3.65 12.20
C ASP A 129 11.21 -4.58 11.43
N GLY A 130 10.92 -4.26 10.18
CA GLY A 130 10.02 -5.01 9.29
C GLY A 130 8.53 -4.75 9.57
N THR A 131 8.19 -3.79 10.45
CA THR A 131 6.79 -3.41 10.68
C THR A 131 6.29 -2.47 9.60
N VAL A 132 4.98 -2.56 9.27
CA VAL A 132 4.34 -1.68 8.31
C VAL A 132 4.26 -0.26 8.88
N PHE A 133 4.60 0.72 8.04
CA PHE A 133 4.39 2.15 8.30
C PHE A 133 3.21 2.70 7.50
N PHE A 134 3.16 2.37 6.21
CA PHE A 134 2.10 2.77 5.28
C PHE A 134 1.76 1.61 4.36
N GLU A 135 0.50 1.44 4.03
CA GLU A 135 0.03 0.54 2.99
C GLU A 135 -1.18 1.09 2.25
N SER A 136 -1.28 0.83 0.96
CA SER A 136 -2.45 1.10 0.15
C SER A 136 -3.10 -0.20 -0.33
N ILE A 137 -4.43 -0.16 -0.49
CA ILE A 137 -5.26 -1.16 -1.17
C ILE A 137 -5.88 -0.43 -2.34
N THR A 138 -5.12 -0.30 -3.41
CA THR A 138 -5.41 0.62 -4.51
C THR A 138 -6.80 0.40 -5.13
N HIS A 139 -7.19 -0.87 -5.36
CA HIS A 139 -8.47 -1.21 -5.97
C HIS A 139 -9.68 -1.03 -5.05
N GLU A 140 -9.44 -0.79 -3.76
CA GLU A 140 -10.49 -0.50 -2.77
C GLU A 140 -10.52 0.99 -2.39
N GLY A 141 -9.63 1.81 -2.97
CA GLY A 141 -9.52 3.23 -2.66
C GLY A 141 -9.14 3.50 -1.20
N GLU A 142 -8.44 2.59 -0.55
CA GLU A 142 -8.09 2.72 0.85
C GLU A 142 -6.58 2.73 1.07
N CYS A 143 -6.11 3.51 2.03
CA CYS A 143 -4.78 3.36 2.57
C CYS A 143 -4.73 3.59 4.08
N TYR A 144 -3.66 3.07 4.69
CA TYR A 144 -3.46 3.06 6.13
C TYR A 144 -2.06 3.53 6.47
N LEU A 145 -1.96 4.36 7.50
CA LEU A 145 -0.70 4.84 8.06
C LEU A 145 -0.64 4.48 9.55
N TYR A 146 0.41 3.79 9.96
CA TYR A 146 0.62 3.29 11.33
C TYR A 146 1.75 4.07 11.98
N ALA A 147 1.45 5.20 12.63
CA ALA A 147 2.45 6.09 13.19
C ALA A 147 2.82 5.74 14.64
N LYS A 148 4.11 5.71 14.97
CA LYS A 148 4.61 5.74 16.35
C LYS A 148 4.55 7.17 16.88
N GLU A 149 4.48 7.36 18.21
CA GLU A 149 4.48 8.69 18.84
C GLU A 149 5.70 9.55 18.47
N THR A 150 6.81 8.92 18.11
CA THR A 150 8.05 9.59 17.72
C THR A 150 8.13 9.98 16.25
N GLU A 151 7.12 9.61 15.45
CA GLU A 151 7.07 9.85 14.00
C GLU A 151 6.14 11.04 13.73
N ASP A 152 6.69 12.09 13.13
CA ASP A 152 5.91 13.28 12.79
C ASP A 152 5.17 13.07 11.46
N VAL A 153 3.89 12.75 11.57
CA VAL A 153 2.98 12.51 10.43
C VAL A 153 1.85 13.53 10.36
N ILE A 154 1.87 14.54 11.26
CA ILE A 154 0.74 15.45 11.44
C ILE A 154 0.37 16.18 10.14
N ARG A 155 1.34 16.52 9.30
CA ARG A 155 1.12 17.22 8.05
C ARG A 155 0.28 16.40 7.07
N ILE A 156 0.49 15.08 7.04
CA ILE A 156 -0.28 14.17 6.19
C ILE A 156 -1.68 13.95 6.78
N VAL A 157 -1.76 13.59 8.06
CA VAL A 157 -3.00 13.13 8.68
C VAL A 157 -3.90 14.25 9.20
N SER A 158 -3.54 15.52 9.02
CA SER A 158 -4.38 16.66 9.36
C SER A 158 -5.47 16.99 8.34
N ASN A 159 -5.41 16.36 7.16
CA ASN A 159 -6.44 16.44 6.14
C ASN A 159 -7.71 15.72 6.62
N GLU A 160 -8.89 16.24 6.28
CA GLU A 160 -10.21 15.71 6.70
C GLU A 160 -10.51 14.30 6.19
N HIS A 161 -9.82 13.83 5.15
CA HIS A 161 -9.97 12.47 4.62
C HIS A 161 -9.23 11.40 5.45
N TRP A 162 -8.40 11.82 6.43
CA TRP A 162 -7.74 10.90 7.33
C TRP A 162 -8.50 10.74 8.63
N GLU A 163 -8.97 9.54 8.88
CA GLU A 163 -9.62 9.18 10.14
C GLU A 163 -8.63 8.51 11.09
N LYS A 164 -8.51 9.06 12.30
CA LYS A 164 -7.79 8.39 13.37
C LYS A 164 -8.61 7.23 13.89
N ASN A 165 -8.13 6.01 13.72
CA ASN A 165 -8.77 4.85 14.33
C ASN A 165 -8.39 4.75 15.81
N PRO A 166 -9.35 4.92 16.75
CA PRO A 166 -9.07 4.87 18.19
C PRO A 166 -8.73 3.48 18.71
N LYS A 167 -8.93 2.44 17.90
CA LYS A 167 -8.60 1.05 18.25
C LYS A 167 -7.78 0.47 17.10
N PRO A 168 -6.48 0.13 17.33
CA PRO A 168 -5.82 -0.76 16.42
C PRO A 168 -6.72 -1.99 16.28
N LEU A 169 -7.01 -2.39 15.04
CA LEU A 169 -7.69 -3.65 14.78
C LEU A 169 -6.88 -4.75 15.46
N GLN A 170 -7.31 -5.14 16.69
CA GLN A 170 -6.79 -6.34 17.33
C GLN A 170 -7.35 -7.53 16.56
N GLY A 171 -6.60 -7.98 15.61
CA GLY A 171 -6.99 -9.07 14.75
C GLY A 171 -6.92 -8.60 13.31
N ASP A 172 -5.83 -8.93 12.69
CA ASP A 172 -5.64 -8.92 11.27
C ASP A 172 -6.94 -9.40 10.60
N PHE A 173 -7.55 -8.57 9.75
CA PHE A 173 -8.75 -8.94 8.97
C PHE A 173 -8.53 -10.29 8.27
N TYR A 174 -7.30 -10.57 7.85
CA TYR A 174 -6.89 -11.83 7.28
C TYR A 174 -6.97 -12.99 8.29
N SER A 175 -6.61 -12.78 9.56
CA SER A 175 -6.78 -13.79 10.62
C SER A 175 -8.27 -14.05 10.91
N LEU A 176 -9.11 -13.00 10.94
CA LEU A 176 -10.56 -13.13 11.09
C LEU A 176 -11.19 -13.83 9.88
N TYR A 177 -10.72 -13.54 8.69
CA TYR A 177 -11.13 -14.20 7.44
C TYR A 177 -10.72 -15.68 7.44
N LEU A 178 -9.49 -16.01 7.81
CA LEU A 178 -9.02 -17.41 7.94
C LEU A 178 -9.80 -18.16 9.01
N GLU A 179 -10.08 -17.55 10.17
CA GLU A 179 -10.93 -18.15 11.19
C GLU A 179 -12.37 -18.40 10.72
N ALA A 180 -12.92 -17.47 9.94
CA ALA A 180 -14.24 -17.62 9.34
C ALA A 180 -14.28 -18.79 8.34
N ILE A 181 -13.26 -18.90 7.47
CA ILE A 181 -13.11 -20.03 6.53
C ILE A 181 -12.93 -21.36 7.26
N GLU A 182 -12.09 -21.40 8.31
CA GLU A 182 -11.94 -22.64 9.09
C GLU A 182 -13.23 -23.06 9.81
N LYS A 183 -14.03 -22.09 10.29
CA LYS A 183 -15.34 -22.37 10.89
C LYS A 183 -16.34 -22.90 9.86
N LEU A 184 -16.29 -22.43 8.63
CA LEU A 184 -17.13 -22.95 7.53
C LEU A 184 -16.73 -24.38 7.14
N LYS A 185 -15.43 -24.67 7.01
CA LYS A 185 -14.91 -26.01 6.68
C LYS A 185 -15.16 -27.07 7.75
N LYS A 186 -15.46 -26.69 8.99
CA LYS A 186 -15.80 -27.61 10.12
C LYS A 186 -17.29 -27.91 10.23
N LYS A 187 -18.14 -27.33 9.37
CA LYS A 187 -19.59 -27.52 9.37
C LYS A 187 -20.09 -28.52 8.31
N ASP A 188 -19.18 -28.97 7.44
CA ASP A 188 -19.38 -30.08 6.49
C ASP A 188 -18.71 -31.36 7.06
#